data_cae8d4ed9521bb5ac61c67afe6516c8c
#
_entry.id   cae8d4ed9521bb5ac61c67afe6516c8c
#
_cell.length_a   1.000
_cell.length_b   1.000
_cell.length_c   1.000
_cell.angle_alpha   90.00
_cell.angle_beta   90.00
_cell.angle_gamma   90.00
#
_symmetry.space_group_name_H-M   'P 1'
#
loop_
_entity.id
_entity.type
_entity.pdbx_description
1 polymer ?
#
loop_
_entity_poly.entity_id
_entity_poly.type
_entity_poly.pdbx_seq_one_letter_code
_entity_poly.pdbx_strand_id
1 'polypeptide(L)'
;MIELKTPKEIEEMKPAGRFVGGILRDLKEFTKVGTNLLEIDEFVHKRIVDRKGAESCYVDYAPDFGTGPFAHYICVSVNDAVLHGVPFDYNLKDGDLVSLDLAINVDGWVADSAISFVVGEHKDPEDLRLIKCTEEALAAGIAAAQPGNRLGDVSAAVGDVAREYGYPINLEFGGH
;
A
#
# COMPACT_ATOMS: atom_id res chain seq x y z
N MET A 1 -20.62 -12.11 3.49
CA MET A 1 -20.19 -13.36 4.19
C MET A 1 -18.69 -13.45 3.98
N ILE A 2 -17.89 -13.71 5.03
CA ILE A 2 -16.44 -13.89 4.90
C ILE A 2 -16.19 -15.24 4.24
N GLU A 3 -15.48 -15.25 3.11
CA GLU A 3 -15.08 -16.45 2.41
C GLU A 3 -13.78 -17.01 3.01
N LEU A 4 -13.84 -18.26 3.49
CA LEU A 4 -12.66 -18.92 4.06
C LEU A 4 -11.89 -19.63 2.96
N LYS A 5 -10.60 -19.33 2.83
CA LYS A 5 -9.70 -19.97 1.87
C LYS A 5 -9.24 -21.33 2.37
N THR A 6 -9.21 -22.29 1.47
CA THR A 6 -8.64 -23.61 1.75
C THR A 6 -7.10 -23.54 1.83
N PRO A 7 -6.43 -24.53 2.46
CA PRO A 7 -4.96 -24.58 2.47
C PRO A 7 -4.33 -24.52 1.07
N LYS A 8 -4.98 -25.13 0.06
CA LYS A 8 -4.51 -25.09 -1.33
C LYS A 8 -4.59 -23.67 -1.90
N GLU A 9 -5.72 -22.98 -1.72
CA GLU A 9 -5.90 -21.60 -2.17
C GLU A 9 -4.91 -20.65 -1.50
N ILE A 10 -4.62 -20.84 -0.21
CA ILE A 10 -3.59 -20.08 0.51
C ILE A 10 -2.22 -20.23 -0.16
N GLU A 11 -1.82 -21.47 -0.55
CA GLU A 11 -0.58 -21.67 -1.28
C GLU A 11 -0.59 -21.00 -2.67
N GLU A 12 -1.72 -21.00 -3.35
CA GLU A 12 -1.91 -20.35 -4.66
C GLU A 12 -1.88 -18.82 -4.58
N MET A 13 -2.24 -18.21 -3.44
CA MET A 13 -2.14 -16.75 -3.20
C MET A 13 -0.70 -16.26 -2.99
N LYS A 14 0.19 -17.11 -2.44
CA LYS A 14 1.56 -16.71 -2.07
C LYS A 14 2.40 -16.14 -3.20
N PRO A 15 2.31 -16.62 -4.47
CA PRO A 15 3.03 -16.01 -5.59
C PRO A 15 2.68 -14.53 -5.81
N ALA A 16 1.40 -14.16 -5.69
CA ALA A 16 0.96 -12.77 -5.82
C ALA A 16 1.57 -11.89 -4.71
N GLY A 17 1.45 -12.33 -3.45
CA GLY A 17 2.02 -11.61 -2.31
C GLY A 17 3.55 -11.44 -2.40
N ARG A 18 4.27 -12.49 -2.84
CA ARG A 18 5.72 -12.40 -3.06
C ARG A 18 6.07 -11.43 -4.19
N PHE A 19 5.27 -11.37 -5.24
CA PHE A 19 5.49 -10.50 -6.38
C PHE A 19 5.29 -9.03 -5.99
N VAL A 20 4.15 -8.69 -5.37
CA VAL A 20 3.88 -7.34 -4.86
C VAL A 20 4.94 -6.90 -3.85
N GLY A 21 5.22 -7.72 -2.83
CA GLY A 21 6.25 -7.41 -1.84
C GLY A 21 7.67 -7.29 -2.42
N GLY A 22 7.97 -8.02 -3.51
CA GLY A 22 9.20 -7.88 -4.27
C GLY A 22 9.29 -6.51 -4.94
N ILE A 23 8.25 -6.10 -5.66
CA ILE A 23 8.19 -4.80 -6.34
C ILE A 23 8.31 -3.66 -5.33
N LEU A 24 7.60 -3.70 -4.21
CA LEU A 24 7.67 -2.65 -3.19
C LEU A 24 9.08 -2.51 -2.58
N ARG A 25 9.79 -3.63 -2.34
CA ARG A 25 11.19 -3.57 -1.89
C ARG A 25 12.11 -2.94 -2.94
N ASP A 26 11.99 -3.36 -4.19
CA ASP A 26 12.78 -2.81 -5.29
C ASP A 26 12.48 -1.32 -5.49
N LEU A 27 11.22 -0.91 -5.37
CA LEU A 27 10.80 0.50 -5.43
C LEU A 27 11.37 1.34 -4.30
N LYS A 28 11.44 0.82 -3.07
CA LYS A 28 12.08 1.53 -1.95
C LYS A 28 13.55 1.84 -2.23
N GLU A 29 14.24 0.91 -2.90
CA GLU A 29 15.64 1.12 -3.31
C GLU A 29 15.77 2.05 -4.52
N PHE A 30 14.82 1.98 -5.45
CA PHE A 30 14.77 2.82 -6.65
C PHE A 30 14.44 4.27 -6.35
N THR A 31 13.50 4.51 -5.43
CA THR A 31 12.94 5.83 -5.10
C THR A 31 13.92 6.66 -4.28
N LYS A 32 14.47 7.71 -4.90
CA LYS A 32 15.47 8.61 -4.32
C LYS A 32 15.07 10.06 -4.55
N VAL A 33 15.80 10.99 -3.93
CA VAL A 33 15.71 12.42 -4.26
C VAL A 33 15.91 12.61 -5.75
N GLY A 34 14.98 13.30 -6.40
CA GLY A 34 14.96 13.55 -7.84
C GLY A 34 14.24 12.49 -8.68
N THR A 35 13.85 11.32 -8.12
CA THR A 35 13.02 10.36 -8.85
C THR A 35 11.67 10.99 -9.18
N ASN A 36 11.24 10.89 -10.43
CA ASN A 36 9.93 11.36 -10.87
C ASN A 36 8.83 10.33 -10.56
N LEU A 37 7.62 10.77 -10.15
CA LEU A 37 6.53 9.84 -9.83
C LEU A 37 6.09 9.01 -11.04
N LEU A 38 6.20 9.55 -12.26
CA LEU A 38 5.92 8.81 -13.49
C LEU A 38 6.97 7.71 -13.77
N GLU A 39 8.21 7.88 -13.28
CA GLU A 39 9.23 6.81 -13.37
C GLU A 39 8.90 5.65 -12.41
N ILE A 40 8.32 5.94 -11.27
CA ILE A 40 7.81 4.92 -10.33
C ILE A 40 6.67 4.11 -10.96
N ASP A 41 5.73 4.80 -11.61
CA ASP A 41 4.61 4.17 -12.31
C ASP A 41 5.10 3.28 -13.46
N GLU A 42 6.01 3.77 -14.29
CA GLU A 42 6.60 3.02 -15.39
C GLU A 42 7.44 1.83 -14.90
N PHE A 43 8.10 1.95 -13.76
CA PHE A 43 8.79 0.82 -13.12
C PHE A 43 7.82 -0.33 -12.82
N VAL A 44 6.66 -0.03 -12.23
CA VAL A 44 5.63 -1.02 -11.91
C VAL A 44 5.03 -1.61 -13.19
N HIS A 45 4.70 -0.76 -14.17
CA HIS A 45 4.21 -1.20 -15.47
C HIS A 45 5.13 -2.26 -16.10
N LYS A 46 6.43 -1.98 -16.18
CA LYS A 46 7.42 -2.94 -16.72
C LYS A 46 7.43 -4.25 -15.94
N ARG A 47 7.39 -4.20 -14.61
CA ARG A 47 7.37 -5.42 -13.77
C ARG A 47 6.14 -6.28 -14.04
N ILE A 48 4.97 -5.65 -14.26
CA ILE A 48 3.73 -6.36 -14.59
C ILE A 48 3.83 -7.00 -15.97
N VAL A 49 4.28 -6.24 -16.99
CA VAL A 49 4.41 -6.74 -18.37
C VAL A 49 5.41 -7.90 -18.48
N ASP A 50 6.53 -7.83 -17.75
CA ASP A 50 7.57 -8.85 -17.75
C ASP A 50 7.14 -10.15 -17.06
N ARG A 51 6.04 -10.14 -16.28
CA ARG A 51 5.52 -11.32 -15.60
C ARG A 51 4.27 -11.85 -16.28
N LYS A 52 4.38 -12.98 -16.95
CA LYS A 52 3.20 -13.69 -17.50
C LYS A 52 2.17 -13.97 -16.41
N GLY A 53 0.91 -13.66 -16.68
CA GLY A 53 -0.22 -13.86 -15.76
C GLY A 53 -0.36 -12.77 -14.70
N ALA A 54 0.41 -11.69 -14.77
CA ALA A 54 0.23 -10.52 -13.92
C ALA A 54 -0.59 -9.44 -14.65
N GLU A 55 -1.52 -8.82 -13.91
CA GLU A 55 -2.41 -7.76 -14.38
C GLU A 55 -2.52 -6.67 -13.30
N SER A 56 -2.56 -5.40 -13.71
CA SER A 56 -2.84 -4.30 -12.79
C SER A 56 -4.28 -4.36 -12.29
N CYS A 57 -4.49 -4.13 -10.98
CA CYS A 57 -5.82 -3.93 -10.43
C CYS A 57 -6.29 -2.46 -10.56
N TYR A 58 -5.40 -1.53 -10.93
CA TYR A 58 -5.69 -0.10 -10.87
C TYR A 58 -5.94 0.55 -12.23
N VAL A 59 -5.23 0.16 -13.29
CA VAL A 59 -5.20 0.91 -14.55
C VAL A 59 -6.59 1.16 -15.15
N ASP A 60 -7.47 0.16 -15.10
CA ASP A 60 -8.84 0.24 -15.63
C ASP A 60 -9.89 0.49 -14.52
N TYR A 61 -9.46 0.62 -13.26
CA TYR A 61 -10.38 0.87 -12.15
C TYR A 61 -10.99 2.27 -12.26
N ALA A 62 -12.29 2.34 -12.38
CA ALA A 62 -13.06 3.57 -12.47
C ALA A 62 -14.09 3.63 -11.34
N PRO A 63 -13.80 4.28 -10.20
CA PRO A 63 -14.75 4.43 -9.11
C PRO A 63 -15.91 5.36 -9.49
N ASP A 64 -17.10 5.11 -8.95
CA ASP A 64 -18.32 5.88 -9.24
C ASP A 64 -18.18 7.39 -8.92
N PHE A 65 -17.29 7.76 -8.01
CA PHE A 65 -16.99 9.15 -7.66
C PHE A 65 -15.87 9.78 -8.48
N GLY A 66 -15.25 9.03 -9.39
CA GLY A 66 -14.14 9.48 -10.22
C GLY A 66 -14.59 10.10 -11.54
N THR A 67 -13.67 10.75 -12.24
CA THR A 67 -13.88 11.32 -13.59
C THR A 67 -13.49 10.37 -14.72
N GLY A 68 -13.13 9.13 -14.39
CA GLY A 68 -12.68 8.09 -15.33
C GLY A 68 -11.81 7.04 -14.65
N PRO A 69 -11.15 6.18 -15.43
CA PRO A 69 -10.23 5.19 -14.89
C PRO A 69 -9.03 5.85 -14.22
N PHE A 70 -8.43 5.17 -13.23
CA PHE A 70 -7.24 5.63 -12.53
C PHE A 70 -6.04 5.82 -13.48
N ALA A 71 -5.92 4.96 -14.49
CA ALA A 71 -4.97 5.01 -15.61
C ALA A 71 -3.48 4.92 -15.22
N HIS A 72 -3.16 4.51 -14.01
CA HIS A 72 -1.81 4.28 -13.50
C HIS A 72 -1.70 2.90 -12.86
N TYR A 73 -0.46 2.43 -12.65
CA TYR A 73 -0.16 1.09 -12.16
C TYR A 73 0.05 1.02 -10.66
N ILE A 74 0.24 2.15 -10.00
CA ILE A 74 0.53 2.29 -8.58
C ILE A 74 -0.04 3.60 -8.04
N CYS A 75 -0.52 3.61 -6.79
CA CYS A 75 -0.78 4.85 -6.07
C CYS A 75 0.52 5.37 -5.45
N VAL A 76 0.84 6.64 -5.70
CA VAL A 76 1.99 7.33 -5.12
C VAL A 76 1.51 8.56 -4.38
N SER A 77 1.39 8.43 -3.06
CA SER A 77 0.94 9.54 -2.20
C SER A 77 2.15 10.23 -1.58
N VAL A 78 2.25 11.54 -1.74
CA VAL A 78 3.38 12.34 -1.27
C VAL A 78 2.89 13.37 -0.25
N ASN A 79 3.55 13.44 0.89
CA ASN A 79 3.31 14.40 1.97
C ASN A 79 1.85 14.37 2.46
N ASP A 80 1.06 15.42 2.19
CA ASP A 80 -0.33 15.58 2.63
C ASP A 80 -1.36 14.79 1.79
N ALA A 81 -0.94 14.11 0.74
CA ALA A 81 -1.79 13.17 0.03
C ALA A 81 -2.02 11.92 0.89
N VAL A 82 -3.23 11.77 1.44
CA VAL A 82 -3.55 10.72 2.43
C VAL A 82 -3.45 9.32 1.83
N LEU A 83 -4.06 9.11 0.64
CA LEU A 83 -4.06 7.85 -0.10
C LEU A 83 -4.49 8.09 -1.56
N HIS A 84 -4.39 7.05 -2.40
CA HIS A 84 -4.80 7.08 -3.81
C HIS A 84 -4.13 8.19 -4.64
N GLY A 85 -2.91 8.61 -4.25
CA GLY A 85 -2.15 9.61 -4.97
C GLY A 85 -1.90 9.17 -6.42
N VAL A 86 -2.28 10.03 -7.37
CA VAL A 86 -2.08 9.77 -8.80
C VAL A 86 -0.66 10.19 -9.19
N PRO A 87 0.15 9.33 -9.82
CA PRO A 87 1.45 9.73 -10.35
C PRO A 87 1.33 10.90 -11.34
N PHE A 88 2.16 11.92 -11.18
CA PHE A 88 2.21 13.08 -12.06
C PHE A 88 3.66 13.57 -12.21
N ASP A 89 3.91 14.54 -13.07
CA ASP A 89 5.24 15.08 -13.28
C ASP A 89 5.72 15.89 -12.05
N TYR A 90 6.31 15.15 -11.11
CA TYR A 90 6.87 15.69 -9.87
C TYR A 90 8.14 14.92 -9.53
N ASN A 91 9.24 15.63 -9.34
CA ASN A 91 10.49 15.05 -8.87
C ASN A 91 10.55 15.12 -7.35
N LEU A 92 10.68 13.96 -6.72
CA LEU A 92 10.77 13.83 -5.27
C LEU A 92 11.91 14.67 -4.69
N LYS A 93 11.61 15.34 -3.59
CA LYS A 93 12.54 16.21 -2.86
C LYS A 93 13.07 15.51 -1.62
N ASP A 94 14.18 16.03 -1.15
CA ASP A 94 14.76 15.64 0.12
C ASP A 94 13.80 15.96 1.28
N GLY A 95 13.41 14.94 2.04
CA GLY A 95 12.43 15.02 3.12
C GLY A 95 11.00 14.73 2.73
N ASP A 96 10.68 14.40 1.47
CA ASP A 96 9.32 14.00 1.10
C ASP A 96 8.94 12.67 1.77
N LEU A 97 7.80 12.65 2.46
CA LEU A 97 7.14 11.43 2.93
C LEU A 97 6.38 10.80 1.77
N VAL A 98 6.71 9.57 1.43
CA VAL A 98 6.13 8.84 0.29
C VAL A 98 5.46 7.57 0.77
N SER A 99 4.21 7.35 0.32
CA SER A 99 3.50 6.07 0.43
C SER A 99 3.29 5.48 -0.96
N LEU A 100 3.78 4.26 -1.16
CA LEU A 100 3.63 3.47 -2.38
C LEU A 100 2.64 2.35 -2.10
N ASP A 101 1.54 2.31 -2.84
CA ASP A 101 0.43 1.38 -2.62
C ASP A 101 0.11 0.66 -3.94
N LEU A 102 0.11 -0.68 -3.90
CA LEU A 102 0.16 -1.52 -5.08
C LEU A 102 -0.71 -2.77 -4.94
N ALA A 103 -1.69 -2.93 -5.83
CA ALA A 103 -2.48 -4.15 -5.99
C ALA A 103 -2.27 -4.78 -7.37
N ILE A 104 -1.92 -6.07 -7.39
CA ILE A 104 -1.68 -6.85 -8.63
C ILE A 104 -2.41 -8.19 -8.55
N ASN A 105 -3.11 -8.53 -9.62
CA ASN A 105 -3.59 -9.87 -9.88
C ASN A 105 -2.47 -10.71 -10.50
N VAL A 106 -2.21 -11.87 -9.95
CA VAL A 106 -1.25 -12.84 -10.48
C VAL A 106 -1.94 -14.21 -10.59
N ASP A 107 -2.14 -14.67 -11.80
CA ASP A 107 -2.78 -15.96 -12.09
C ASP A 107 -4.17 -16.11 -11.42
N GLY A 108 -4.92 -15.01 -11.30
CA GLY A 108 -6.26 -14.97 -10.68
C GLY A 108 -6.27 -14.66 -9.18
N TRP A 109 -5.11 -14.51 -8.53
CA TRP A 109 -4.99 -14.16 -7.11
C TRP A 109 -4.48 -12.73 -6.94
N VAL A 110 -5.23 -11.91 -6.20
CA VAL A 110 -4.86 -10.52 -5.92
C VAL A 110 -4.04 -10.44 -4.64
N ALA A 111 -2.98 -9.66 -4.70
CA ALA A 111 -2.26 -9.16 -3.52
C ALA A 111 -2.23 -7.65 -3.54
N ASP A 112 -2.45 -7.06 -2.38
CA ASP A 112 -2.49 -5.63 -2.12
C ASP A 112 -1.59 -5.31 -0.93
N SER A 113 -0.72 -4.32 -1.06
CA SER A 113 0.19 -3.92 0.02
C SER A 113 0.77 -2.54 -0.24
N ALA A 114 1.10 -1.84 0.85
CA ALA A 114 1.72 -0.53 0.81
C ALA A 114 2.98 -0.46 1.68
N ILE A 115 3.86 0.49 1.36
CA ILE A 115 4.99 0.90 2.18
C ILE A 115 5.07 2.42 2.24
N SER A 116 5.53 2.95 3.39
CA SER A 116 5.79 4.37 3.55
C SER A 116 7.24 4.60 4.03
N PHE A 117 7.87 5.64 3.53
CA PHE A 117 9.23 6.04 3.92
C PHE A 117 9.48 7.51 3.58
N VAL A 118 10.51 8.09 4.20
CA VAL A 118 10.99 9.44 3.86
C VAL A 118 12.12 9.33 2.84
N VAL A 119 12.08 10.17 1.81
CA VAL A 119 13.09 10.25 0.75
C VAL A 119 14.26 11.13 1.20
N GLY A 120 15.48 10.63 1.11
CA GLY A 120 16.67 11.35 1.52
C GLY A 120 16.80 11.48 3.05
N GLU A 121 17.07 12.69 3.54
CA GLU A 121 17.17 12.98 4.97
C GLU A 121 15.79 13.35 5.54
N HIS A 122 15.39 12.68 6.63
CA HIS A 122 14.15 13.03 7.32
C HIS A 122 14.34 14.34 8.09
N LYS A 123 13.52 15.32 7.73
CA LYS A 123 13.56 16.68 8.30
C LYS A 123 12.56 16.86 9.43
N ASP A 124 11.44 16.12 9.38
CA ASP A 124 10.40 16.16 10.39
C ASP A 124 10.36 14.83 11.16
N PRO A 125 10.66 14.81 12.48
CA PRO A 125 10.56 13.61 13.29
C PRO A 125 9.12 13.07 13.37
N GLU A 126 8.10 13.88 13.07
CA GLU A 126 6.69 13.47 13.07
C GLU A 126 6.40 12.48 11.93
N ASP A 127 7.06 12.61 10.77
CA ASP A 127 6.93 11.66 9.66
C ASP A 127 7.35 10.25 10.09
N LEU A 128 8.51 10.14 10.76
CA LEU A 128 8.98 8.84 11.26
C LEU A 128 8.09 8.31 12.38
N ARG A 129 7.56 9.19 13.21
CA ARG A 129 6.64 8.81 14.28
C ARG A 129 5.33 8.28 13.70
N LEU A 130 4.80 8.89 12.64
CA LEU A 130 3.60 8.44 11.93
C LEU A 130 3.82 7.08 11.27
N ILE A 131 4.93 6.90 10.54
CA ILE A 131 5.31 5.61 9.94
C ILE A 131 5.36 4.52 11.02
N LYS A 132 6.09 4.78 12.11
CA LYS A 132 6.22 3.84 13.22
C LYS A 132 4.86 3.46 13.84
N CYS A 133 4.00 4.45 14.08
CA CYS A 133 2.64 4.21 14.58
C CYS A 133 1.87 3.27 13.63
N THR A 134 1.95 3.51 12.33
CA THR A 134 1.24 2.70 11.32
C THR A 134 1.77 1.27 11.26
N GLU A 135 3.09 1.09 11.34
CA GLU A 135 3.72 -0.24 11.40
C GLU A 135 3.33 -1.01 12.67
N GLU A 136 3.30 -0.35 13.83
CA GLU A 136 2.87 -0.95 15.08
C GLU A 136 1.37 -1.26 15.08
N ALA A 137 0.54 -0.41 14.48
CA ALA A 137 -0.90 -0.64 14.32
C ALA A 137 -1.16 -1.86 13.41
N LEU A 138 -0.43 -2.00 12.31
CA LEU A 138 -0.47 -3.18 11.44
C LEU A 138 -0.08 -4.45 12.21
N ALA A 139 1.01 -4.41 12.96
CA ALA A 139 1.46 -5.55 13.76
C ALA A 139 0.42 -5.96 14.81
N ALA A 140 -0.22 -5.00 15.48
CA ALA A 140 -1.29 -5.24 16.44
C ALA A 140 -2.53 -5.86 15.79
N GLY A 141 -2.93 -5.35 14.61
CA GLY A 141 -4.02 -5.91 13.83
C GLY A 141 -3.78 -7.35 13.40
N ILE A 142 -2.57 -7.65 12.90
CA ILE A 142 -2.15 -9.02 12.55
C ILE A 142 -2.19 -9.94 13.77
N ALA A 143 -1.68 -9.49 14.92
CA ALA A 143 -1.71 -10.27 16.15
C ALA A 143 -3.13 -10.54 16.66
N ALA A 144 -4.06 -9.62 16.45
CA ALA A 144 -5.46 -9.79 16.80
C ALA A 144 -6.26 -10.67 15.81
N ALA A 145 -5.76 -10.89 14.60
CA ALA A 145 -6.39 -11.72 13.58
C ALA A 145 -6.21 -13.21 13.87
N GLN A 146 -6.83 -13.69 14.95
CA GLN A 146 -6.74 -15.07 15.42
C GLN A 146 -8.09 -15.79 15.30
N PRO A 147 -8.10 -17.13 15.13
CA PRO A 147 -9.31 -17.92 15.20
C PRO A 147 -10.08 -17.67 16.51
N GLY A 148 -11.38 -17.39 16.38
CA GLY A 148 -12.24 -17.07 17.52
C GLY A 148 -12.44 -15.57 17.78
N ASN A 149 -11.57 -14.72 17.26
CA ASN A 149 -11.71 -13.27 17.31
C ASN A 149 -12.65 -12.77 16.20
N ARG A 150 -13.16 -11.57 16.39
CA ARG A 150 -14.04 -10.87 15.45
C ARG A 150 -13.23 -9.79 14.70
N LEU A 151 -13.73 -9.34 13.54
CA LEU A 151 -13.14 -8.19 12.84
C LEU A 151 -13.06 -6.93 13.71
N GLY A 152 -14.05 -6.73 14.62
CA GLY A 152 -14.01 -5.66 15.60
C GLY A 152 -12.82 -5.71 16.55
N ASP A 153 -12.30 -6.90 16.87
CA ASP A 153 -11.12 -7.06 17.73
C ASP A 153 -9.85 -6.60 16.98
N VAL A 154 -9.78 -6.90 15.68
CA VAL A 154 -8.69 -6.40 14.80
C VAL A 154 -8.77 -4.87 14.70
N SER A 155 -9.95 -4.32 14.41
CA SER A 155 -10.15 -2.87 14.32
C SER A 155 -9.84 -2.15 15.64
N ALA A 156 -10.21 -2.74 16.78
CA ALA A 156 -9.91 -2.20 18.09
C ALA A 156 -8.39 -2.17 18.35
N ALA A 157 -7.69 -3.26 18.03
CA ALA A 157 -6.23 -3.35 18.21
C ALA A 157 -5.49 -2.28 17.40
N VAL A 158 -5.86 -2.06 16.14
CA VAL A 158 -5.32 -0.99 15.29
C VAL A 158 -5.62 0.39 15.89
N GLY A 159 -6.89 0.61 16.30
CA GLY A 159 -7.34 1.88 16.86
C GLY A 159 -6.71 2.22 18.22
N ASP A 160 -6.39 1.23 19.04
CA ASP A 160 -5.72 1.44 20.32
C ASP A 160 -4.32 2.02 20.11
N VAL A 161 -3.54 1.47 19.18
CA VAL A 161 -2.22 2.00 18.85
C VAL A 161 -2.31 3.44 18.34
N ALA A 162 -3.22 3.73 17.39
CA ALA A 162 -3.39 5.09 16.90
C ALA A 162 -3.73 6.09 18.02
N ARG A 163 -4.62 5.69 18.97
CA ARG A 163 -4.97 6.51 20.14
C ARG A 163 -3.79 6.76 21.07
N GLU A 164 -2.96 5.75 21.33
CA GLU A 164 -1.74 5.90 22.16
C GLU A 164 -0.77 6.90 21.56
N TYR A 165 -0.65 6.92 20.23
CA TYR A 165 0.15 7.89 19.50
C TYR A 165 -0.52 9.27 19.38
N GLY A 166 -1.82 9.38 19.68
CA GLY A 166 -2.60 10.62 19.56
C GLY A 166 -3.06 10.92 18.14
N TYR A 167 -3.03 9.93 17.24
CA TYR A 167 -3.51 10.11 15.87
C TYR A 167 -5.01 9.80 15.74
N PRO A 168 -5.75 10.61 14.96
CA PRO A 168 -7.12 10.29 14.59
C PRO A 168 -7.15 9.13 13.58
N ILE A 169 -8.28 8.42 13.55
CA ILE A 169 -8.57 7.41 12.52
C ILE A 169 -9.49 8.04 11.49
N ASN A 170 -9.18 7.87 10.20
CA ASN A 170 -10.09 8.22 9.13
C ASN A 170 -11.23 7.19 9.10
N LEU A 171 -12.48 7.68 9.19
CA LEU A 171 -13.69 6.86 9.19
C LEU A 171 -14.41 6.85 7.83
N GLU A 172 -13.91 7.58 6.85
CA GLU A 172 -14.51 7.67 5.51
C GLU A 172 -14.12 6.47 4.64
N PHE A 173 -13.03 5.79 4.96
CA PHE A 173 -12.54 4.61 4.24
C PHE A 173 -12.60 3.38 5.14
N GLY A 174 -12.95 2.23 4.55
CA GLY A 174 -12.95 0.95 5.22
C GLY A 174 -11.64 0.18 5.02
N GLY A 175 -11.23 -0.61 6.02
CA GLY A 175 -10.17 -1.59 5.86
C GLY A 175 -10.61 -2.81 5.05
N HIS A 176 -9.67 -3.47 4.35
CA HIS A 176 -9.96 -4.66 3.51
C HIS A 176 -8.80 -5.65 3.44
#